data_0eb30f09c32aa196223ec63938c59bfd
#
_entry.id   0eb30f09c32aa196223ec63938c59bfd
#
_cell.length_a   1.000
_cell.length_b   1.000
_cell.length_c   1.000
_cell.angle_alpha   90.00
_cell.angle_beta   90.00
_cell.angle_gamma   90.00
#
_symmetry.space_group_name_H-M   'P 1'
#
loop_
_entity.id
_entity.type
_entity.pdbx_description
1 polymer ?
#
loop_
_entity_poly.entity_id
_entity_poly.type
_entity_poly.pdbx_seq_one_letter_code
_entity_poly.pdbx_strand_id
1 'polypeptide(L)'
;MNLRGGYLPTLSGDAVDVLLEHVATVPAGPGDIYSINISFMGGAISEDMDEDAVAFSRAGAGWLWEAICKWDEPESDAQYDEWATTLTEAMRPHTLTNGYANLTDDLGEEWRRGVHGSEAKHQRLRSIKAAWDPQNLLRFNKNIAPETTD
;
A
#
# COMPACT_ATOMS: atom_id res chain seq x y z
N MET A 1 -8.70 -6.28 -11.17
CA MET A 1 -8.49 -6.42 -9.72
C MET A 1 -7.82 -5.18 -9.19
N ASN A 2 -8.34 -4.61 -8.11
CA ASN A 2 -7.75 -3.48 -7.37
C ASN A 2 -7.33 -3.89 -5.97
N LEU A 3 -6.18 -3.38 -5.54
CA LEU A 3 -5.68 -3.49 -4.19
C LEU A 3 -5.40 -2.09 -3.65
N ARG A 4 -6.04 -1.72 -2.53
CA ARG A 4 -5.78 -0.48 -1.81
C ARG A 4 -5.55 -0.81 -0.36
N GLY A 5 -4.66 -0.05 0.30
CA GLY A 5 -4.39 -0.28 1.69
C GLY A 5 -3.35 0.67 2.24
N GLY A 6 -3.18 0.63 3.54
CA GLY A 6 -2.19 1.44 4.22
C GLY A 6 -2.19 1.19 5.72
N TYR A 7 -1.20 1.76 6.39
CA TYR A 7 -1.13 1.68 7.83
C TYR A 7 -1.90 2.83 8.47
N LEU A 8 -2.62 2.51 9.55
CA LEU A 8 -3.24 3.48 10.44
C LEU A 8 -2.47 3.51 11.77
N PRO A 9 -2.19 4.69 12.32
CA PRO A 9 -1.62 4.76 13.66
C PRO A 9 -2.61 4.27 14.72
N THR A 10 -3.88 4.55 14.51
CA THR A 10 -5.00 4.13 15.36
C THR A 10 -6.21 3.80 14.49
N LEU A 11 -7.05 2.88 14.95
CA LEU A 11 -8.36 2.63 14.33
C LEU A 11 -9.39 3.57 14.97
N SER A 12 -9.47 4.81 14.47
CA SER A 12 -10.42 5.83 14.95
C SER A 12 -11.86 5.55 14.47
N GLY A 13 -12.85 6.10 15.17
CA GLY A 13 -14.25 6.04 14.73
C GLY A 13 -14.42 6.62 13.34
N ASP A 14 -13.84 7.77 13.05
CA ASP A 14 -13.93 8.43 11.73
C ASP A 14 -13.35 7.54 10.61
N ALA A 15 -12.22 6.86 10.84
CA ALA A 15 -11.66 5.92 9.88
C ALA A 15 -12.59 4.72 9.63
N VAL A 16 -13.21 4.20 10.69
CA VAL A 16 -14.19 3.10 10.60
C VAL A 16 -15.42 3.55 9.81
N ASP A 17 -15.92 4.75 10.06
CA ASP A 17 -17.09 5.30 9.35
C ASP A 17 -16.82 5.43 7.85
N VAL A 18 -15.65 5.95 7.46
CA VAL A 18 -15.22 6.00 6.05
C VAL A 18 -15.22 4.61 5.41
N LEU A 19 -14.65 3.61 6.09
CA LEU A 19 -14.61 2.24 5.57
C LEU A 19 -16.01 1.65 5.41
N LEU A 20 -16.89 1.86 6.37
CA LEU A 20 -18.31 1.38 6.33
C LEU A 20 -19.10 2.04 5.19
N GLU A 21 -18.96 3.35 4.98
CA GLU A 21 -19.57 4.05 3.87
C GLU A 21 -19.15 3.46 2.52
N HIS A 22 -17.87 3.16 2.35
CA HIS A 22 -17.35 2.58 1.11
C HIS A 22 -17.76 1.12 0.93
N VAL A 23 -17.85 0.33 1.99
CA VAL A 23 -18.42 -1.03 1.90
C VAL A 23 -19.86 -0.99 1.39
N ALA A 24 -20.64 -0.01 1.83
CA ALA A 24 -22.05 0.13 1.41
C ALA A 24 -22.20 0.56 -0.06
N THR A 25 -21.17 1.12 -0.67
CA THR A 25 -21.18 1.66 -2.04
C THR A 25 -20.29 0.91 -3.02
N VAL A 26 -19.69 -0.21 -2.60
CA VAL A 26 -18.83 -1.00 -3.49
C VAL A 26 -19.62 -1.46 -4.71
N PRO A 27 -19.08 -1.31 -5.93
CA PRO A 27 -19.67 -1.91 -7.11
C PRO A 27 -19.70 -3.44 -6.94
N ALA A 28 -20.86 -4.03 -7.05
CA ALA A 28 -21.04 -5.47 -6.83
C ALA A 28 -21.80 -6.09 -7.99
N GLY A 29 -21.09 -6.89 -8.79
CA GLY A 29 -21.67 -7.71 -9.85
C GLY A 29 -21.77 -9.18 -9.44
N PRO A 30 -22.51 -9.99 -10.17
CA PRO A 30 -22.57 -11.42 -9.94
C PRO A 30 -21.20 -12.07 -10.15
N GLY A 31 -20.66 -12.71 -9.10
CA GLY A 31 -19.35 -13.36 -9.13
C GLY A 31 -18.17 -12.50 -8.70
N ASP A 32 -18.39 -11.20 -8.48
CA ASP A 32 -17.35 -10.32 -7.99
C ASP A 32 -16.96 -10.64 -6.53
N ILE A 33 -15.69 -10.47 -6.23
CA ILE A 33 -15.15 -10.65 -4.88
C ILE A 33 -14.66 -9.31 -4.38
N TYR A 34 -15.15 -8.89 -3.23
CA TYR A 34 -14.68 -7.68 -2.56
C TYR A 34 -14.59 -7.90 -1.05
N SER A 35 -13.62 -7.26 -0.45
CA SER A 35 -13.45 -7.25 1.00
C SER A 35 -12.72 -5.99 1.46
N ILE A 36 -13.06 -5.52 2.65
CA ILE A 36 -12.22 -4.61 3.42
C ILE A 36 -11.77 -5.39 4.66
N ASN A 37 -10.46 -5.53 4.80
CA ASN A 37 -9.84 -6.24 5.91
C ASN A 37 -9.13 -5.24 6.81
N ILE A 38 -9.16 -5.50 8.11
CA ILE A 38 -8.46 -4.71 9.12
C ILE A 38 -7.65 -5.67 9.97
N SER A 39 -6.34 -5.44 10.05
CA SER A 39 -5.40 -6.28 10.79
C SER A 39 -4.70 -5.47 11.87
N PHE A 40 -4.66 -6.00 13.07
CA PHE A 40 -3.89 -5.41 14.17
C PHE A 40 -2.39 -5.64 13.96
N MET A 41 -1.60 -4.57 14.11
CA MET A 41 -0.16 -4.56 13.85
C MET A 41 0.68 -4.53 15.13
N GLY A 42 0.15 -5.00 16.26
CA GLY A 42 0.84 -4.99 17.55
C GLY A 42 1.75 -6.18 17.80
N GLY A 43 2.36 -6.21 19.00
CA GLY A 43 3.28 -7.26 19.41
C GLY A 43 4.56 -7.29 18.57
N ALA A 44 5.10 -8.46 18.31
CA ALA A 44 6.35 -8.65 17.56
C ALA A 44 6.37 -8.05 16.15
N ILE A 45 5.20 -7.66 15.59
CA ILE A 45 5.14 -7.02 14.28
C ILE A 45 5.69 -5.59 14.33
N SER A 46 5.50 -4.87 15.45
CA SER A 46 5.82 -3.44 15.55
C SER A 46 6.62 -3.04 16.79
N GLU A 47 6.69 -3.88 17.85
CA GLU A 47 7.22 -3.46 19.14
C GLU A 47 8.73 -3.62 19.31
N ASP A 48 9.37 -4.60 18.68
CA ASP A 48 10.77 -4.96 18.90
C ASP A 48 11.64 -4.87 17.63
N MET A 49 11.22 -4.08 16.65
CA MET A 49 11.93 -4.03 15.37
C MET A 49 12.86 -2.83 15.30
N ASP A 50 14.14 -3.13 15.09
CA ASP A 50 15.03 -2.13 14.52
C ASP A 50 14.50 -1.75 13.12
N GLU A 51 14.01 -0.52 13.00
CA GLU A 51 13.43 0.00 11.76
C GLU A 51 14.42 -0.06 10.60
N ASP A 52 15.73 -0.01 10.88
CA ASP A 52 16.77 -0.09 9.85
C ASP A 52 17.17 -1.52 9.48
N ALA A 53 16.71 -2.53 10.21
CA ALA A 53 16.99 -3.93 9.91
C ALA A 53 16.22 -4.48 8.72
N VAL A 54 15.14 -3.82 8.28
CA VAL A 54 14.26 -4.26 7.18
C VAL A 54 14.10 -3.19 6.12
N ALA A 55 13.85 -3.63 4.88
CA ALA A 55 13.74 -2.73 3.74
C ALA A 55 12.48 -1.85 3.76
N PHE A 56 11.37 -2.34 4.27
CA PHE A 56 10.11 -1.58 4.37
C PHE A 56 9.90 -1.07 5.80
N SER A 57 9.14 0.02 5.93
CA SER A 57 8.84 0.64 7.21
C SER A 57 7.50 0.17 7.77
N ARG A 58 7.48 -0.08 9.08
CA ARG A 58 6.26 -0.28 9.87
C ARG A 58 6.13 0.77 10.97
N ALA A 59 6.98 1.81 10.92
CA ALA A 59 7.01 2.86 11.92
C ALA A 59 5.62 3.50 12.09
N GLY A 60 5.14 3.54 13.32
CA GLY A 60 3.84 4.11 13.69
C GLY A 60 2.61 3.28 13.32
N ALA A 61 2.77 2.10 12.71
CA ALA A 61 1.67 1.25 12.31
C ALA A 61 1.01 0.56 13.52
N GLY A 62 -0.19 0.97 13.89
CA GLY A 62 -1.04 0.25 14.86
C GLY A 62 -1.99 -0.72 14.17
N TRP A 63 -2.41 -0.42 12.95
CA TRP A 63 -3.34 -1.22 12.15
C TRP A 63 -2.96 -1.17 10.67
N LEU A 64 -3.32 -2.23 9.96
CA LEU A 64 -3.32 -2.29 8.49
C LEU A 64 -4.78 -2.36 8.03
N TRP A 65 -5.18 -1.49 7.11
CA TRP A 65 -6.41 -1.67 6.35
C TRP A 65 -6.07 -2.06 4.91
N GLU A 66 -6.90 -2.89 4.31
CA GLU A 66 -6.79 -3.27 2.91
C GLU A 66 -8.16 -3.47 2.29
N ALA A 67 -8.34 -2.99 1.08
CA ALA A 67 -9.52 -3.21 0.26
C ALA A 67 -9.10 -3.99 -0.99
N ILE A 68 -9.78 -5.08 -1.23
CA ILE A 68 -9.53 -5.99 -2.36
C ILE A 68 -10.82 -6.06 -3.17
N CYS A 69 -10.74 -5.74 -4.48
CA CYS A 69 -11.82 -5.94 -5.42
C CYS A 69 -11.32 -6.76 -6.61
N LYS A 70 -12.02 -7.83 -6.92
CA LYS A 70 -11.77 -8.67 -8.08
C LYS A 70 -13.08 -8.86 -8.84
N TRP A 71 -13.04 -8.58 -10.13
CA TRP A 71 -14.15 -8.72 -11.07
C TRP A 71 -13.63 -9.35 -12.36
N ASP A 72 -14.51 -9.89 -13.17
CA ASP A 72 -14.14 -10.55 -14.42
C ASP A 72 -14.55 -9.73 -15.66
N GLU A 73 -15.58 -8.86 -15.56
CA GLU A 73 -16.11 -8.09 -16.69
C GLU A 73 -15.32 -6.80 -16.92
N PRO A 74 -14.62 -6.61 -18.05
CA PRO A 74 -13.80 -5.42 -18.33
C PRO A 74 -14.60 -4.10 -18.32
N GLU A 75 -15.90 -4.16 -18.60
CA GLU A 75 -16.80 -3.01 -18.56
C GLU A 75 -16.93 -2.40 -17.17
N SER A 76 -16.62 -3.17 -16.14
CA SER A 76 -16.64 -2.73 -14.73
C SER A 76 -15.34 -2.05 -14.29
N ASP A 77 -14.27 -2.07 -15.10
CA ASP A 77 -12.95 -1.54 -14.73
C ASP A 77 -13.03 -0.10 -14.22
N ALA A 78 -13.67 0.79 -14.98
CA ALA A 78 -13.77 2.21 -14.63
C ALA A 78 -14.50 2.45 -13.30
N GLN A 79 -15.55 1.68 -13.05
CA GLN A 79 -16.36 1.79 -11.84
C GLN A 79 -15.59 1.34 -10.59
N TYR A 80 -14.85 0.24 -10.69
CA TYR A 80 -14.01 -0.24 -9.59
C TYR A 80 -12.78 0.65 -9.36
N ASP A 81 -12.20 1.20 -10.42
CA ASP A 81 -11.09 2.16 -10.32
C ASP A 81 -11.53 3.46 -9.64
N GLU A 82 -12.69 3.98 -9.98
CA GLU A 82 -13.26 5.17 -9.34
C GLU A 82 -13.54 4.92 -7.84
N TRP A 83 -14.20 3.81 -7.53
CA TRP A 83 -14.47 3.42 -6.15
C TRP A 83 -13.18 3.30 -5.31
N ALA A 84 -12.17 2.60 -5.85
CA ALA A 84 -10.89 2.39 -5.16
C ALA A 84 -10.13 3.71 -4.96
N THR A 85 -10.21 4.63 -5.93
CA THR A 85 -9.61 5.96 -5.85
C THR A 85 -10.30 6.80 -4.78
N THR A 86 -11.62 6.84 -4.78
CA THR A 86 -12.43 7.57 -3.80
C THR A 86 -12.18 7.07 -2.38
N LEU A 87 -12.13 5.76 -2.19
CA LEU A 87 -11.77 5.16 -0.89
C LEU A 87 -10.36 5.58 -0.45
N THR A 88 -9.38 5.52 -1.34
CA THR A 88 -7.99 5.89 -1.03
C THR A 88 -7.89 7.35 -0.61
N GLU A 89 -8.61 8.25 -1.28
CA GLU A 89 -8.63 9.67 -0.95
C GLU A 89 -9.32 9.95 0.37
N ALA A 90 -10.45 9.29 0.65
CA ALA A 90 -11.15 9.41 1.92
C ALA A 90 -10.34 8.87 3.11
N MET A 91 -9.57 7.79 2.90
CA MET A 91 -8.70 7.21 3.92
C MET A 91 -7.38 7.97 4.11
N ARG A 92 -6.99 8.86 3.20
CA ARG A 92 -5.70 9.58 3.26
C ARG A 92 -5.45 10.32 4.58
N PRO A 93 -6.41 11.03 5.18
CA PRO A 93 -6.20 11.72 6.47
C PRO A 93 -5.89 10.79 7.65
N HIS A 94 -6.26 9.52 7.52
CA HIS A 94 -6.12 8.50 8.57
C HIS A 94 -4.91 7.59 8.34
N THR A 95 -4.35 7.59 7.13
CA THR A 95 -3.33 6.64 6.67
C THR A 95 -1.93 7.26 6.76
N LEU A 96 -0.97 6.49 7.25
CA LEU A 96 0.45 6.87 7.25
C LEU A 96 1.01 6.92 5.83
N THR A 97 2.13 7.62 5.64
CA THR A 97 2.83 7.68 4.34
C THR A 97 3.55 6.39 3.96
N ASN A 98 3.91 5.56 4.95
CA ASN A 98 4.40 4.20 4.74
C ASN A 98 3.23 3.21 4.62
N GLY A 99 3.49 2.04 4.05
CA GLY A 99 2.46 1.03 3.83
C GLY A 99 3.03 -0.32 3.44
N TYR A 100 2.14 -1.32 3.32
CA TYR A 100 2.53 -2.66 2.93
C TYR A 100 2.46 -2.83 1.40
N ALA A 101 3.63 -2.83 0.77
CA ALA A 101 3.75 -2.82 -0.68
C ALA A 101 3.05 -3.99 -1.41
N ASN A 102 2.91 -5.15 -0.76
CA ASN A 102 2.37 -6.33 -1.42
C ASN A 102 0.84 -6.32 -1.56
N LEU A 103 0.14 -5.55 -0.72
CA LEU A 103 -1.33 -5.48 -0.69
C LEU A 103 -1.86 -4.10 -1.11
N THR A 104 -1.10 -3.37 -1.91
CA THR A 104 -1.51 -2.09 -2.46
C THR A 104 -1.01 -2.00 -3.90
N ASP A 105 -1.83 -1.52 -4.83
CA ASP A 105 -1.36 -1.22 -6.17
C ASP A 105 -0.26 -0.16 -6.16
N ASP A 106 0.45 0.00 -7.26
CA ASP A 106 1.48 1.02 -7.37
C ASP A 106 0.85 2.41 -7.44
N LEU A 107 1.00 3.19 -6.39
CA LEU A 107 0.48 4.54 -6.28
C LEU A 107 1.49 5.62 -6.72
N GLY A 108 2.58 5.22 -7.37
CA GLY A 108 3.58 6.13 -7.91
C GLY A 108 4.86 6.24 -7.07
N GLU A 109 5.79 7.07 -7.54
CA GLU A 109 7.14 7.14 -6.98
C GLU A 109 7.17 7.63 -5.53
N GLU A 110 6.40 8.65 -5.21
CA GLU A 110 6.34 9.19 -3.85
C GLU A 110 5.87 8.13 -2.84
N TRP A 111 4.83 7.39 -3.20
CA TRP A 111 4.34 6.29 -2.38
C TRP A 111 5.40 5.17 -2.25
N ARG A 112 6.07 4.78 -3.35
CA ARG A 112 7.14 3.77 -3.29
C ARG A 112 8.28 4.17 -2.35
N ARG A 113 8.64 5.45 -2.32
CA ARG A 113 9.63 5.98 -1.37
C ARG A 113 9.10 5.92 0.06
N GLY A 114 7.84 6.30 0.29
CA GLY A 114 7.18 6.25 1.60
C GLY A 114 7.18 4.85 2.22
N VAL A 115 6.99 3.80 1.41
CA VAL A 115 7.04 2.39 1.85
C VAL A 115 8.34 2.04 2.58
N HIS A 116 9.45 2.67 2.23
CA HIS A 116 10.75 2.43 2.87
C HIS A 116 10.95 3.23 4.16
N GLY A 117 10.08 4.20 4.45
CA GLY A 117 10.10 5.02 5.67
C GLY A 117 11.14 6.12 5.71
N SER A 118 12.27 6.00 5.00
CA SER A 118 13.30 7.02 4.95
C SER A 118 14.01 7.07 3.59
N GLU A 119 14.48 8.27 3.22
CA GLU A 119 15.30 8.46 2.02
C GLU A 119 16.62 7.67 2.11
N ALA A 120 17.21 7.54 3.29
CA ALA A 120 18.45 6.76 3.48
C ALA A 120 18.26 5.29 3.14
N LYS A 121 17.14 4.67 3.58
CA LYS A 121 16.80 3.29 3.20
C LYS A 121 16.55 3.18 1.70
N HIS A 122 15.81 4.13 1.12
CA HIS A 122 15.52 4.11 -0.31
C HIS A 122 16.81 4.19 -1.13
N GLN A 123 17.75 5.08 -0.78
CA GLN A 123 19.06 5.17 -1.45
C GLN A 123 19.89 3.90 -1.28
N ARG A 124 19.91 3.31 -0.09
CA ARG A 124 20.58 2.01 0.12
C ARG A 124 20.02 0.92 -0.79
N LEU A 125 18.70 0.86 -0.96
CA LEU A 125 18.05 -0.10 -1.87
C LEU A 125 18.40 0.17 -3.34
N ARG A 126 18.51 1.42 -3.75
CA ARG A 126 18.97 1.81 -5.09
C ARG A 126 20.41 1.38 -5.35
N SER A 127 21.31 1.56 -4.38
CA SER A 127 22.69 1.11 -4.49
C SER A 127 22.80 -0.43 -4.56
N ILE A 128 21.99 -1.15 -3.77
CA ILE A 128 21.89 -2.62 -3.88
C ILE A 128 21.36 -3.02 -5.26
N LYS A 129 20.33 -2.34 -5.74
CA LYS A 129 19.77 -2.58 -7.08
C LYS A 129 20.80 -2.33 -8.17
N ALA A 130 21.61 -1.27 -8.08
CA ALA A 130 22.67 -0.98 -9.02
C ALA A 130 23.77 -2.06 -9.03
N ALA A 131 24.08 -2.66 -7.88
CA ALA A 131 25.05 -3.74 -7.78
C ALA A 131 24.57 -5.07 -8.36
N TRP A 132 23.28 -5.42 -8.19
CA TRP A 132 22.74 -6.74 -8.54
C TRP A 132 21.94 -6.76 -9.83
N ASP A 133 21.34 -5.65 -10.21
CA ASP A 133 20.57 -5.49 -11.45
C ASP A 133 20.79 -4.10 -12.07
N PRO A 134 22.04 -3.79 -12.50
CA PRO A 134 22.38 -2.45 -13.03
C PRO A 134 21.64 -2.09 -14.30
N GLN A 135 21.18 -3.08 -15.06
CA GLN A 135 20.40 -2.86 -16.28
C GLN A 135 18.88 -2.76 -16.01
N ASN A 136 18.48 -2.86 -14.73
CA ASN A 136 17.07 -2.78 -14.31
C ASN A 136 16.16 -3.75 -15.08
N LEU A 137 16.59 -5.01 -15.23
CA LEU A 137 15.82 -6.03 -15.93
C LEU A 137 14.58 -6.45 -15.13
N LEU A 138 14.68 -6.49 -13.79
CA LEU A 138 13.58 -6.82 -12.88
C LEU A 138 12.82 -5.55 -12.49
N ARG A 139 12.01 -5.00 -13.42
CA ARG A 139 11.33 -3.71 -13.27
C ARG A 139 9.81 -3.74 -13.37
N PHE A 140 9.22 -4.92 -13.54
CA PHE A 140 7.79 -5.05 -13.89
C PHE A 140 6.84 -5.05 -12.70
N ASN A 141 7.30 -4.62 -11.55
CA ASN A 141 6.51 -4.43 -10.35
C ASN A 141 6.84 -3.06 -9.73
N LYS A 142 6.60 -2.85 -8.44
CA LYS A 142 6.94 -1.62 -7.69
C LYS A 142 8.46 -1.43 -7.68
N ASN A 143 8.97 -0.96 -8.80
CA ASN A 143 10.39 -0.94 -9.09
C ASN A 143 11.14 0.08 -8.24
N ILE A 144 12.29 -0.34 -7.73
CA ILE A 144 13.34 0.55 -7.22
C ILE A 144 14.34 0.71 -8.36
N ALA A 145 14.40 1.90 -8.99
CA ALA A 145 15.37 2.16 -10.05
C ALA A 145 16.81 2.12 -9.49
N PRO A 146 17.77 1.51 -10.21
CA PRO A 146 19.16 1.52 -9.79
C PRO A 146 19.69 2.96 -9.68
N GLU A 147 20.69 3.15 -8.82
CA GLU A 147 21.42 4.40 -8.76
C GLU A 147 22.22 4.58 -10.07
N THR A 148 22.10 5.76 -10.69
CA THR A 148 22.92 6.10 -11.85
C THR A 148 24.29 6.54 -11.37
N THR A 149 25.32 5.83 -11.76
CA THR A 149 26.71 6.34 -11.68
C THR A 149 26.91 7.34 -12.81
N ASP A 150 27.04 8.62 -12.43
CA ASP A 150 27.53 9.64 -13.34
C ASP A 150 28.97 9.35 -13.78
#